data_906e7820c8ebb1a2bdaa98cce461d149
#
_entry.id   906e7820c8ebb1a2bdaa98cce461d149
#
_cell.length_a   1.000
_cell.length_b   1.000
_cell.length_c   1.000
_cell.angle_alpha   90.00
_cell.angle_beta   90.00
_cell.angle_gamma   90.00
#
_symmetry.space_group_name_H-M   'P 1'
#
loop_
_entity.id
_entity.type
_entity.pdbx_description
1 polymer ?
#
loop_
_entity_poly.entity_id
_entity_poly.type
_entity_poly.pdbx_seq_one_letter_code
_entity_poly.pdbx_strand_id
1 'polypeptide(L)'
;MNVSFEDVVEAGARCLQQEGVEPSTAEAVVRHMATADLWGRHSHGLTTRFAAAVASARSGAGRRRPSVIDDAGARLVLDDTNGFGYGAGVMATDHLIERAGDHSLASVALRN
;
A
#
# COMPACT_ATOMS: atom_id res chain seq x y z
N MET A 1 10.00 21.33 -16.64
CA MET A 1 10.06 19.90 -17.00
C MET A 1 8.79 19.21 -16.57
N ASN A 2 8.15 18.51 -17.47
CA ASN A 2 6.97 17.72 -17.16
C ASN A 2 7.38 16.25 -16.93
N VAL A 3 6.86 15.67 -15.85
CA VAL A 3 7.09 14.28 -15.48
C VAL A 3 5.73 13.58 -15.43
N SER A 4 5.64 12.38 -16.00
CA SER A 4 4.38 11.64 -15.95
C SER A 4 4.12 11.08 -14.54
N PHE A 5 2.85 10.86 -14.22
CA PHE A 5 2.46 10.22 -12.97
C PHE A 5 3.14 8.86 -12.78
N GLU A 6 3.17 8.06 -13.83
CA GLU A 6 3.80 6.73 -13.78
C GLU A 6 5.32 6.80 -13.57
N ASP A 7 6.00 7.79 -14.17
CA ASP A 7 7.44 7.99 -13.94
C ASP A 7 7.74 8.33 -12.47
N VAL A 8 6.89 9.14 -11.85
CA VAL A 8 7.01 9.49 -10.43
C VAL A 8 6.80 8.24 -9.55
N VAL A 9 5.76 7.47 -9.85
CA VAL A 9 5.47 6.22 -9.12
C VAL A 9 6.63 5.24 -9.24
N GLU A 10 7.13 5.01 -10.46
CA GLU A 10 8.23 4.10 -10.72
C GLU A 10 9.52 4.53 -9.99
N ALA A 11 9.89 5.81 -10.08
CA ALA A 11 11.08 6.33 -9.44
C ALA A 11 10.99 6.23 -7.91
N GLY A 12 9.86 6.62 -7.31
CA GLY A 12 9.65 6.52 -5.87
C GLY A 12 9.62 5.08 -5.36
N ALA A 13 8.94 4.20 -6.09
CA ALA A 13 8.90 2.78 -5.75
C ALA A 13 10.31 2.15 -5.80
N ARG A 14 11.11 2.52 -6.79
CA ARG A 14 12.50 2.06 -6.90
C ARG A 14 13.34 2.50 -5.70
N CYS A 15 13.17 3.75 -5.24
CA CYS A 15 13.83 4.23 -4.03
C CYS A 15 13.47 3.38 -2.79
N LEU A 16 12.19 3.07 -2.60
CA LEU A 16 11.76 2.25 -1.47
C LEU A 16 12.25 0.80 -1.59
N GLN A 17 12.28 0.24 -2.79
CA GLN A 17 12.82 -1.09 -3.04
C GLN A 17 14.32 -1.18 -2.72
N GLN A 18 15.09 -0.14 -3.00
CA GLN A 18 16.51 -0.05 -2.62
C GLN A 18 16.71 -0.09 -1.10
N GLU A 19 15.72 0.36 -0.34
CA GLU A 19 15.71 0.26 1.12
C GLU A 19 15.10 -1.07 1.63
N GLY A 20 14.78 -1.99 0.73
CA GLY A 20 14.32 -3.34 1.06
C GLY A 20 12.80 -3.51 1.12
N VAL A 21 12.03 -2.53 0.68
CA VAL A 21 10.55 -2.66 0.61
C VAL A 21 10.16 -3.64 -0.50
N GLU A 22 9.21 -4.48 -0.22
CA GLU A 22 8.65 -5.43 -1.20
C GLU A 22 8.04 -4.65 -2.38
N PRO A 23 8.26 -5.08 -3.65
CA PRO A 23 7.91 -4.29 -4.83
C PRO A 23 6.46 -3.82 -4.91
N SER A 24 5.49 -4.68 -4.65
CA SER A 24 4.06 -4.31 -4.72
C SER A 24 3.68 -3.32 -3.62
N THR A 25 4.26 -3.46 -2.44
CA THR A 25 4.09 -2.51 -1.32
C THR A 25 4.72 -1.17 -1.65
N ALA A 26 5.93 -1.15 -2.21
CA ALA A 26 6.60 0.09 -2.63
C ALA A 26 5.76 0.86 -3.64
N GLU A 27 5.24 0.20 -4.65
CA GLU A 27 4.35 0.82 -5.64
C GLU A 27 3.08 1.37 -5.00
N ALA A 28 2.40 0.60 -4.15
CA ALA A 28 1.17 1.03 -3.49
C ALA A 28 1.39 2.28 -2.63
N VAL A 29 2.48 2.34 -1.88
CA VAL A 29 2.83 3.50 -1.04
C VAL A 29 3.01 4.76 -1.89
N VAL A 30 3.83 4.68 -2.93
CA VAL A 30 4.14 5.85 -3.76
C VAL A 30 2.94 6.29 -4.60
N ARG A 31 2.21 5.34 -5.17
CA ARG A 31 0.99 5.61 -5.96
C ARG A 31 -0.05 6.33 -5.11
N HIS A 32 -0.25 5.91 -3.86
CA HIS A 32 -1.17 6.57 -2.94
C HIS A 32 -0.74 8.02 -2.64
N MET A 33 0.55 8.24 -2.34
CA MET A 33 1.08 9.57 -2.07
C MET A 33 1.01 10.48 -3.30
N ALA A 34 1.36 9.98 -4.48
CA ALA A 34 1.27 10.73 -5.74
C ALA A 34 -0.18 11.09 -6.08
N THR A 35 -1.13 10.16 -5.85
CA THR A 35 -2.56 10.43 -6.03
C THR A 35 -3.05 11.52 -5.07
N ALA A 36 -2.61 11.49 -3.81
CA ALA A 36 -2.96 12.53 -2.84
C ALA A 36 -2.48 13.93 -3.30
N ASP A 37 -1.28 14.02 -3.87
CA ASP A 37 -0.79 15.28 -4.44
C ASP A 37 -1.62 15.74 -5.64
N LEU A 38 -2.00 14.84 -6.55
CA LEU A 38 -2.88 15.17 -7.68
C LEU A 38 -4.23 15.72 -7.21
N TRP A 39 -4.75 15.24 -6.10
CA TRP A 39 -6.00 15.70 -5.52
C TRP A 39 -5.86 16.94 -4.63
N GLY A 40 -4.67 17.53 -4.56
CA GLY A 40 -4.38 18.70 -3.73
C GLY A 40 -4.30 18.39 -2.24
N ARG A 41 -4.18 17.11 -1.86
CA ARG A 41 -4.05 16.67 -0.46
C ARG A 41 -2.59 16.49 -0.06
N HIS A 42 -1.83 17.56 -0.13
CA HIS A 42 -0.37 17.56 0.04
C HIS A 42 0.10 17.07 1.42
N SER A 43 -0.74 17.16 2.46
CA SER A 43 -0.42 16.60 3.79
C SER A 43 -0.25 15.07 3.78
N HIS A 44 -0.75 14.40 2.73
CA HIS A 44 -0.64 12.95 2.50
C HIS A 44 0.21 12.64 1.25
N GLY A 45 0.74 13.67 0.61
CA GLY A 45 1.50 13.57 -0.64
C GLY A 45 2.97 13.24 -0.45
N LEU A 46 3.65 13.06 -1.57
CA LEU A 46 5.09 12.73 -1.64
C LEU A 46 5.96 13.74 -0.90
N THR A 47 5.72 15.04 -1.13
CA THR A 47 6.51 16.12 -0.53
C THR A 47 6.54 16.04 0.99
N THR A 48 5.44 15.63 1.61
CA THR A 48 5.30 15.62 3.07
C THR A 48 5.63 14.25 3.68
N ARG A 49 5.31 13.16 2.99
CA ARG A 49 5.32 11.81 3.57
C ARG A 49 6.45 10.90 3.07
N PHE A 50 7.05 11.19 1.91
CA PHE A 50 8.00 10.25 1.30
C PHE A 50 9.26 10.06 2.16
N ALA A 51 9.81 11.13 2.73
CA ALA A 51 10.99 11.02 3.59
C ALA A 51 10.72 10.12 4.82
N ALA A 52 9.53 10.22 5.42
CA ALA A 52 9.13 9.36 6.53
C ALA A 52 8.97 7.90 6.09
N ALA A 53 8.46 7.65 4.88
CA ALA A 53 8.37 6.30 4.32
C ALA A 53 9.76 5.68 4.11
N VAL A 54 10.72 6.45 3.59
CA VAL A 54 12.12 6.01 3.43
C VAL A 54 12.73 5.67 4.80
N ALA A 55 12.53 6.52 5.81
CA ALA A 55 13.02 6.27 7.17
C ALA A 55 12.42 4.99 7.77
N SER A 56 11.11 4.77 7.58
CA SER A 56 10.44 3.54 8.01
C SER A 56 10.98 2.31 7.29
N ALA A 57 11.23 2.41 5.98
CA ALA A 57 11.82 1.33 5.20
C ALA A 57 13.21 0.96 5.71
N ARG A 58 14.05 1.93 6.01
CA ARG A 58 15.37 1.73 6.62
C ARG A 58 15.29 1.01 7.97
N SER A 59 14.23 1.26 8.74
CA SER A 59 13.96 0.58 10.00
C SER A 59 13.32 -0.81 9.81
N GLY A 60 13.14 -1.27 8.58
CA GLY A 60 12.68 -2.62 8.28
C GLY A 60 11.22 -2.77 7.91
N ALA A 61 10.49 -1.65 7.73
CA ALA A 61 9.08 -1.71 7.32
C ALA A 61 8.92 -2.19 5.87
N GLY A 62 7.82 -2.89 5.59
CA GLY A 62 7.39 -3.25 4.25
C GLY A 62 8.24 -4.31 3.54
N ARG A 63 9.02 -5.11 4.25
CA ARG A 63 9.89 -6.14 3.65
C ARG A 63 9.14 -7.35 3.14
N ARG A 64 7.92 -7.57 3.60
CA ARG A 64 7.09 -8.70 3.23
C ARG A 64 5.77 -8.23 2.64
N ARG A 65 5.26 -9.04 1.73
CA ARG A 65 3.92 -8.83 1.18
C ARG A 65 2.87 -9.14 2.25
N PRO A 66 1.76 -8.38 2.32
CA PRO A 66 0.62 -8.76 3.15
C PRO A 66 0.11 -10.15 2.80
N SER A 67 -0.40 -10.86 3.77
CA SER A 67 -0.90 -12.23 3.59
C SER A 67 -2.23 -12.47 4.29
N VAL A 68 -3.04 -13.36 3.71
CA VAL A 68 -4.27 -13.84 4.34
C VAL A 68 -3.90 -14.80 5.46
N ILE A 69 -4.36 -14.53 6.68
CA ILE A 69 -4.12 -15.39 7.86
C ILE A 69 -5.38 -16.07 8.40
N ASP A 70 -6.55 -15.59 8.02
CA ASP A 70 -7.82 -16.26 8.31
C ASP A 70 -8.81 -15.97 7.19
N ASP A 71 -9.48 -17.00 6.70
CA ASP A 71 -10.45 -16.93 5.61
C ASP A 71 -11.72 -17.69 5.99
N ALA A 72 -12.79 -16.97 6.23
CA ALA A 72 -14.12 -17.52 6.51
C ALA A 72 -15.15 -17.09 5.44
N GLY A 73 -14.75 -17.05 4.17
CA GLY A 73 -15.61 -16.68 3.04
C GLY A 73 -15.90 -15.17 3.00
N ALA A 74 -16.99 -14.74 3.62
CA ALA A 74 -17.36 -13.33 3.67
C ALA A 74 -16.46 -12.48 4.60
N ARG A 75 -15.67 -13.12 5.47
CA ARG A 75 -14.76 -12.48 6.41
C ARG A 75 -13.33 -12.95 6.20
N LEU A 76 -12.42 -11.99 6.09
CA LEU A 76 -10.98 -12.22 5.97
C LEU A 76 -10.21 -11.49 7.06
N VAL A 77 -9.06 -12.02 7.42
CA VAL A 77 -8.05 -11.31 8.19
C VAL A 77 -6.75 -11.30 7.41
N LEU A 78 -6.20 -10.13 7.17
CA LEU A 78 -4.90 -9.91 6.55
C LEU A 78 -3.87 -9.47 7.59
N ASP A 79 -2.66 -9.99 7.47
CA ASP A 79 -1.49 -9.53 8.23
C ASP A 79 -0.59 -8.72 7.29
N ASP A 80 -0.37 -7.45 7.62
CA ASP A 80 0.51 -6.55 6.86
C ASP A 80 2.00 -6.78 7.19
N THR A 81 2.29 -7.53 8.23
CA THR A 81 3.65 -7.96 8.57
C THR A 81 4.63 -6.77 8.71
N ASN A 82 4.30 -5.80 9.58
CA ASN A 82 5.07 -4.56 9.75
C ASN A 82 5.15 -3.74 8.43
N GLY A 83 4.06 -3.70 7.68
CA GLY A 83 3.97 -2.93 6.45
C GLY A 83 3.56 -1.48 6.68
N PHE A 84 3.28 -0.80 5.57
CA PHE A 84 2.84 0.60 5.57
C PHE A 84 1.31 0.76 5.63
N GLY A 85 0.56 -0.33 5.59
CA GLY A 85 -0.90 -0.33 5.46
C GLY A 85 -1.41 -0.19 4.03
N TYR A 86 -0.71 0.49 3.16
CA TYR A 86 -1.18 0.77 1.79
C TYR A 86 -1.31 -0.50 0.94
N GLY A 87 -0.31 -1.37 0.96
CA GLY A 87 -0.35 -2.65 0.24
C GLY A 87 -1.45 -3.56 0.75
N ALA A 88 -1.60 -3.65 2.07
CA ALA A 88 -2.69 -4.40 2.69
C ALA A 88 -4.06 -3.81 2.35
N GLY A 89 -4.19 -2.47 2.29
CA GLY A 89 -5.40 -1.79 1.88
C GLY A 89 -5.82 -2.11 0.45
N VAL A 90 -4.87 -2.12 -0.49
CA VAL A 90 -5.13 -2.52 -1.88
C VAL A 90 -5.59 -3.99 -1.94
N MET A 91 -4.85 -4.89 -1.31
CA MET A 91 -5.21 -6.31 -1.26
C MET A 91 -6.59 -6.54 -0.61
N ALA A 92 -6.89 -5.84 0.49
CA ALA A 92 -8.19 -5.90 1.16
C ALA A 92 -9.32 -5.46 0.23
N THR A 93 -9.12 -4.38 -0.52
CA THR A 93 -10.12 -3.86 -1.45
C THR A 93 -10.42 -4.87 -2.56
N ASP A 94 -9.40 -5.48 -3.14
CA ASP A 94 -9.57 -6.51 -4.17
C ASP A 94 -10.36 -7.71 -3.65
N HIS A 95 -10.03 -8.21 -2.45
CA HIS A 95 -10.78 -9.28 -1.81
C HIS A 95 -12.22 -8.89 -1.48
N LEU A 96 -12.46 -7.66 -1.03
CA LEU A 96 -13.82 -7.18 -0.73
C LEU A 96 -14.68 -7.13 -1.98
N ILE A 97 -14.16 -6.63 -3.11
CA ILE A 97 -14.88 -6.57 -4.38
C ILE A 97 -15.27 -7.98 -4.84
N GLU A 98 -14.32 -8.91 -4.84
CA GLU A 98 -14.55 -10.30 -5.24
C GLU A 98 -15.62 -10.97 -4.36
N ARG A 99 -15.48 -10.88 -3.04
CA ARG A 99 -16.33 -11.61 -2.10
C ARG A 99 -17.71 -10.99 -1.92
N ALA A 100 -17.84 -9.69 -2.04
CA ALA A 100 -19.15 -9.03 -1.98
C ALA A 100 -20.06 -9.48 -3.13
N GLY A 101 -19.51 -9.83 -4.28
CA GLY A 101 -20.25 -10.44 -5.39
C GLY A 101 -20.89 -11.79 -5.03
N ASP A 102 -20.21 -12.59 -4.21
CA ASP A 102 -20.66 -13.93 -3.82
C ASP A 102 -21.50 -13.95 -2.54
N HIS A 103 -21.23 -13.02 -1.61
CA HIS A 103 -21.78 -13.04 -0.25
C HIS A 103 -22.70 -11.85 0.10
N SER A 104 -22.94 -10.94 -0.85
CA SER A 104 -23.72 -9.68 -0.65
C SER A 104 -23.09 -8.70 0.36
N LEU A 105 -22.32 -9.19 1.32
CA LEU A 105 -21.56 -8.43 2.30
C LEU A 105 -20.22 -9.13 2.54
N ALA A 106 -19.15 -8.37 2.59
CA ALA A 106 -17.83 -8.90 2.95
C ALA A 106 -17.11 -7.92 3.90
N SER A 107 -16.22 -8.47 4.72
CA SER A 107 -15.40 -7.69 5.64
C SER A 107 -13.95 -8.19 5.64
N VAL A 108 -13.01 -7.26 5.78
CA VAL A 108 -11.60 -7.56 5.95
C VAL A 108 -11.08 -6.81 7.18
N ALA A 109 -10.48 -7.54 8.10
CA ALA A 109 -9.71 -6.97 9.19
C ALA A 109 -8.23 -6.94 8.81
N LEU A 110 -7.57 -5.82 9.04
CA LEU A 110 -6.13 -5.66 8.84
C LEU A 110 -5.42 -5.73 10.20
N ARG A 111 -4.37 -6.51 10.26
CA ARG A 111 -3.48 -6.60 11.40
C ARG A 111 -2.06 -6.24 10.99
N ASN A 112 -1.33 -5.55 11.87
CA ASN A 112 0.07 -5.19 11.62
C ASN A 112 0.96 -5.58 12.82
#